data_057bc4e5a8f7c1e8affd2042c09d6abc
#
_entry.id   057bc4e5a8f7c1e8affd2042c09d6abc
#
_cell.length_a   1.000
_cell.length_b   1.000
_cell.length_c   1.000
_cell.angle_alpha   90.00
_cell.angle_beta   90.00
_cell.angle_gamma   90.00
#
_symmetry.space_group_name_H-M   'P 1'
#
loop_
_entity.id
_entity.type
_entity.pdbx_description
1 polymer ?
#
loop_
_entity_poly.entity_id
_entity_poly.type
_entity_poly.pdbx_seq_one_letter_code
_entity_poly.pdbx_strand_id
1 'polypeptide(L)'
;MPRAIEPNPAYKRAMVVVAHADDAEYGCSGSVAKLVREGIEVVYVLCTDGSKGSDDPQDTQESLSAVRKQEQIEAGKVLGLTTVEFLGFPDSELEPTLALRKAIAREIRRHKPDILICQNPTRSLEIAGYVGHPDHQAAGEAALSAVYPTARDRLTYPDLLEEGFGPHKVREVWVMLGPERGDFFNELEEEDMKKAVAALKSHESQVQYPEVDARMREWRGRTGARVGFKFAEAFKVFTLG
;
A
#
# COMPACT_ATOMS: atom_id res chain seq x y z
N MET A 1 24.92 -3.48 5.73
CA MET A 1 24.05 -4.47 6.38
C MET A 1 22.64 -3.92 6.32
N PRO A 2 21.63 -4.71 5.90
CA PRO A 2 20.24 -4.27 5.93
C PRO A 2 19.85 -3.97 7.38
N ARG A 3 19.15 -2.86 7.59
CA ARG A 3 18.68 -2.48 8.93
C ARG A 3 17.32 -3.13 9.21
N ALA A 4 17.21 -3.85 10.32
CA ALA A 4 15.94 -3.95 11.02
C ALA A 4 15.73 -2.60 11.71
N ILE A 5 14.68 -1.86 11.35
CA ILE A 5 14.31 -0.63 12.05
C ILE A 5 13.05 -0.97 12.84
N GLU A 6 13.12 -0.86 14.16
CA GLU A 6 11.91 -0.77 14.96
C GLU A 6 11.27 0.59 14.64
N PRO A 7 9.96 0.66 14.39
CA PRO A 7 9.28 1.91 14.19
C PRO A 7 9.58 2.86 15.35
N ASN A 8 9.84 4.13 15.04
CA ASN A 8 10.04 5.12 16.10
C ASN A 8 8.80 5.12 17.02
N PRO A 9 8.94 4.87 18.33
CA PRO A 9 7.82 4.79 19.24
C PRO A 9 6.99 6.07 19.34
N ALA A 10 7.49 7.18 18.80
CA ALA A 10 6.74 8.43 18.64
C ALA A 10 5.73 8.39 17.50
N TYR A 11 5.83 7.46 16.55
CA TYR A 11 4.92 7.35 15.43
C TYR A 11 3.58 6.75 15.86
N LYS A 12 2.49 7.29 15.33
CA LYS A 12 1.13 6.92 15.70
C LYS A 12 0.27 6.52 14.50
N ARG A 13 0.61 6.98 13.31
CA ARG A 13 -0.21 6.77 12.12
C ARG A 13 0.62 6.37 10.92
N ALA A 14 0.11 5.43 10.15
CA ALA A 14 0.63 5.05 8.86
C ALA A 14 -0.47 5.11 7.79
N MET A 15 -0.06 5.32 6.55
CA MET A 15 -0.93 5.32 5.38
C MET A 15 -0.31 4.43 4.31
N VAL A 16 -1.11 3.58 3.70
CA VAL A 16 -0.72 2.80 2.52
C VAL A 16 -1.43 3.35 1.30
N VAL A 17 -0.69 3.69 0.25
CA VAL A 17 -1.23 4.18 -1.03
C VAL A 17 -0.93 3.15 -2.11
N VAL A 18 -1.98 2.59 -2.71
CA VAL A 18 -1.90 1.55 -3.75
C VAL A 18 -2.87 1.82 -4.89
N ALA A 19 -2.66 1.16 -6.01
CA ALA A 19 -3.52 1.31 -7.19
C ALA A 19 -4.87 0.61 -7.00
N HIS A 20 -4.86 -0.70 -6.69
CA HIS A 20 -6.07 -1.53 -6.70
C HIS A 20 -6.32 -2.21 -5.35
N ALA A 21 -7.52 -2.72 -5.20
CA ALA A 21 -7.85 -3.69 -4.16
C ALA A 21 -6.96 -4.94 -4.32
N ASP A 22 -6.44 -5.49 -3.20
CA ASP A 22 -5.48 -6.58 -3.05
C ASP A 22 -3.98 -6.19 -3.13
N ASP A 23 -3.59 -5.10 -3.76
CA ASP A 23 -2.19 -4.68 -3.90
C ASP A 23 -1.45 -4.55 -2.57
N ALA A 24 -2.11 -3.99 -1.57
CA ALA A 24 -1.53 -3.83 -0.23
C ALA A 24 -1.34 -5.20 0.45
N GLU A 25 -2.28 -6.11 0.24
CA GLU A 25 -2.22 -7.47 0.79
C GLU A 25 -1.07 -8.26 0.19
N TYR A 26 -0.84 -8.14 -1.11
CA TYR A 26 0.34 -8.71 -1.76
C TYR A 26 1.64 -8.02 -1.35
N GLY A 27 1.64 -6.69 -1.22
CA GLY A 27 2.85 -5.89 -1.09
C GLY A 27 3.37 -5.71 0.33
N CYS A 28 2.48 -5.46 1.31
CA CYS A 28 2.90 -5.00 2.64
C CYS A 28 1.98 -5.39 3.81
N SER A 29 1.01 -6.29 3.60
CA SER A 29 0.02 -6.61 4.65
C SER A 29 0.60 -7.20 5.93
N GLY A 30 1.72 -7.92 5.84
CA GLY A 30 2.44 -8.39 7.03
C GLY A 30 2.98 -7.23 7.86
N SER A 31 3.60 -6.26 7.19
CA SER A 31 4.07 -5.03 7.84
C SER A 31 2.92 -4.21 8.43
N VAL A 32 1.80 -4.13 7.73
CA VAL A 32 0.59 -3.47 8.23
C VAL A 32 0.05 -4.17 9.48
N ALA A 33 -0.06 -5.51 9.46
CA ALA A 33 -0.49 -6.29 10.63
C ALA A 33 0.42 -6.04 11.85
N LYS A 34 1.74 -5.98 11.62
CA LYS A 34 2.71 -5.64 12.66
C LYS A 34 2.52 -4.22 13.19
N LEU A 35 2.41 -3.21 12.31
CA LEU A 35 2.20 -1.81 12.71
C LEU A 35 0.93 -1.67 13.57
N VAL A 36 -0.18 -2.32 13.17
CA VAL A 36 -1.42 -2.32 13.95
C VAL A 36 -1.24 -3.01 15.30
N ARG A 37 -0.55 -4.15 15.35
CA ARG A 37 -0.22 -4.86 16.61
C ARG A 37 0.63 -4.00 17.56
N GLU A 38 1.49 -3.16 17.01
CA GLU A 38 2.33 -2.20 17.76
C GLU A 38 1.59 -0.90 18.12
N GLY A 39 0.30 -0.81 17.83
CA GLY A 39 -0.57 0.31 18.21
C GLY A 39 -0.52 1.51 17.26
N ILE A 40 -0.04 1.31 16.05
CA ILE A 40 -0.07 2.33 14.99
C ILE A 40 -1.42 2.23 14.25
N GLU A 41 -2.11 3.35 14.14
CA GLU A 41 -3.32 3.49 13.34
C GLU A 41 -2.95 3.47 11.86
N VAL A 42 -3.55 2.57 11.08
CA VAL A 42 -3.26 2.44 9.64
C VAL A 42 -4.48 2.73 8.79
N VAL A 43 -4.28 3.52 7.74
CA VAL A 43 -5.28 3.89 6.73
C VAL A 43 -4.82 3.39 5.36
N TYR A 44 -5.72 2.80 4.58
CA TYR A 44 -5.49 2.51 3.18
C TYR A 44 -6.11 3.58 2.28
N VAL A 45 -5.41 3.91 1.20
CA VAL A 45 -5.88 4.80 0.13
C VAL A 45 -5.70 4.05 -1.19
N LEU A 46 -6.82 3.68 -1.82
CA LEU A 46 -6.85 3.03 -3.11
C LEU A 46 -7.10 4.06 -4.20
N CYS A 47 -6.22 4.09 -5.20
CA CYS A 47 -6.29 5.11 -6.25
C CYS A 47 -7.40 4.83 -7.25
N THR A 48 -7.61 3.57 -7.65
CA THR A 48 -8.58 3.21 -8.69
C THR A 48 -9.89 2.68 -8.11
N ASP A 49 -10.87 2.53 -8.99
CA ASP A 49 -12.16 1.92 -8.69
C ASP A 49 -12.15 0.39 -8.76
N GLY A 50 -11.05 -0.22 -9.24
CA GLY A 50 -10.89 -1.67 -9.37
C GLY A 50 -11.88 -2.33 -10.33
N SER A 51 -12.34 -1.58 -11.34
CA SER A 51 -13.45 -1.99 -12.22
C SER A 51 -13.05 -2.97 -13.34
N LYS A 52 -11.79 -3.40 -13.41
CA LYS A 52 -11.30 -4.32 -14.44
C LYS A 52 -10.60 -5.53 -13.84
N GLY A 53 -10.39 -6.57 -14.65
CA GLY A 53 -9.69 -7.80 -14.22
C GLY A 53 -10.62 -8.95 -13.85
N SER A 54 -11.77 -9.08 -14.52
CA SER A 54 -12.63 -10.28 -14.48
C SER A 54 -12.71 -10.92 -15.86
N ASP A 55 -12.68 -12.25 -15.88
CA ASP A 55 -12.95 -13.07 -17.08
C ASP A 55 -14.41 -13.57 -17.12
N ASP A 56 -15.24 -13.25 -16.13
CA ASP A 56 -16.66 -13.60 -16.12
C ASP A 56 -17.43 -12.67 -17.06
N PRO A 57 -18.08 -13.22 -18.13
CA PRO A 57 -18.86 -12.40 -19.06
C PRO A 57 -20.10 -11.76 -18.47
N GLN A 58 -20.50 -12.12 -17.26
CA GLN A 58 -21.62 -11.50 -16.54
C GLN A 58 -21.20 -10.28 -15.72
N ASP A 59 -19.91 -10.12 -15.48
CA ASP A 59 -19.39 -8.95 -14.77
C ASP A 59 -19.45 -7.69 -15.63
N THR A 60 -19.82 -6.62 -14.98
CA THR A 60 -19.69 -5.26 -15.50
C THR A 60 -18.64 -4.51 -14.69
N GLN A 61 -18.12 -3.41 -15.22
CA GLN A 61 -17.20 -2.55 -14.46
C GLN A 61 -17.81 -2.11 -13.12
N GLU A 62 -19.11 -1.81 -13.11
CA GLU A 62 -19.83 -1.38 -11.92
C GLU A 62 -19.98 -2.52 -10.88
N SER A 63 -20.38 -3.72 -11.33
CA SER A 63 -20.54 -4.87 -10.42
C SER A 63 -19.20 -5.28 -9.81
N LEU A 64 -18.14 -5.38 -10.62
CA LEU A 64 -16.81 -5.76 -10.16
C LEU A 64 -16.23 -4.73 -9.17
N SER A 65 -16.34 -3.43 -9.51
CA SER A 65 -15.91 -2.34 -8.61
C SER A 65 -16.60 -2.42 -7.24
N ALA A 66 -17.90 -2.67 -7.22
CA ALA A 66 -18.66 -2.82 -5.96
C ALA A 66 -18.17 -4.01 -5.13
N VAL A 67 -17.95 -5.17 -5.78
CA VAL A 67 -17.42 -6.39 -5.12
C VAL A 67 -16.03 -6.13 -4.55
N ARG A 68 -15.09 -5.67 -5.36
CA ARG A 68 -13.70 -5.45 -4.93
C ARG A 68 -13.58 -4.38 -3.84
N LYS A 69 -14.44 -3.36 -3.87
CA LYS A 69 -14.52 -2.38 -2.78
C LYS A 69 -14.93 -3.03 -1.46
N GLN A 70 -15.94 -3.91 -1.48
CA GLN A 70 -16.37 -4.61 -0.27
C GLN A 70 -15.30 -5.57 0.24
N GLU A 71 -14.64 -6.32 -0.65
CA GLU A 71 -13.55 -7.22 -0.32
C GLU A 71 -12.39 -6.48 0.35
N GLN A 72 -12.02 -5.30 -0.16
CA GLN A 72 -10.98 -4.48 0.47
C GLN A 72 -11.38 -3.98 1.86
N ILE A 73 -12.65 -3.63 2.06
CA ILE A 73 -13.15 -3.24 3.39
C ILE A 73 -13.04 -4.42 4.37
N GLU A 74 -13.40 -5.64 3.95
CA GLU A 74 -13.27 -6.84 4.78
C GLU A 74 -11.80 -7.19 5.07
N ALA A 75 -10.92 -7.11 4.07
CA ALA A 75 -9.48 -7.26 4.25
C ALA A 75 -8.93 -6.26 5.29
N GLY A 76 -9.37 -5.00 5.19
CA GLY A 76 -9.04 -3.97 6.17
C GLY A 76 -9.47 -4.31 7.59
N LYS A 77 -10.67 -4.85 7.77
CA LYS A 77 -11.16 -5.31 9.10
C LYS A 77 -10.30 -6.44 9.67
N VAL A 78 -9.90 -7.41 8.84
CA VAL A 78 -9.02 -8.51 9.23
C VAL A 78 -7.68 -7.98 9.75
N LEU A 79 -7.10 -7.00 9.08
CA LEU A 79 -5.85 -6.35 9.49
C LEU A 79 -6.03 -5.43 10.71
N GLY A 80 -7.24 -4.96 10.98
CA GLY A 80 -7.53 -4.00 12.05
C GLY A 80 -7.33 -2.55 11.62
N LEU A 81 -7.54 -2.25 10.34
CA LEU A 81 -7.46 -0.88 9.83
C LEU A 81 -8.58 -0.01 10.40
N THR A 82 -8.29 1.27 10.56
CA THR A 82 -9.29 2.26 10.97
C THR A 82 -10.15 2.74 9.80
N THR A 83 -9.56 2.83 8.61
CA THR A 83 -10.22 3.40 7.44
C THR A 83 -9.62 2.85 6.14
N VAL A 84 -10.48 2.70 5.13
CA VAL A 84 -10.11 2.45 3.72
C VAL A 84 -10.76 3.54 2.87
N GLU A 85 -9.94 4.36 2.23
CA GLU A 85 -10.37 5.44 1.34
C GLU A 85 -10.23 5.02 -0.12
N PHE A 86 -11.22 5.39 -0.95
CA PHE A 86 -11.24 5.07 -2.37
C PHE A 86 -11.29 6.38 -3.17
N LEU A 87 -10.28 6.62 -4.00
CA LEU A 87 -10.20 7.84 -4.81
C LEU A 87 -11.03 7.76 -6.10
N GLY A 88 -11.32 6.54 -6.57
CA GLY A 88 -12.25 6.29 -7.68
C GLY A 88 -11.73 6.70 -9.06
N PHE A 89 -10.42 6.72 -9.29
CA PHE A 89 -9.87 6.88 -10.65
C PHE A 89 -10.12 5.60 -11.47
N PRO A 90 -10.28 5.71 -12.81
CA PRO A 90 -10.52 4.54 -13.64
C PRO A 90 -9.38 3.51 -13.55
N ASP A 91 -9.72 2.24 -13.35
CA ASP A 91 -8.79 1.13 -13.35
C ASP A 91 -8.13 0.94 -14.73
N SER A 92 -6.84 0.56 -14.76
CA SER A 92 -5.99 0.39 -15.95
C SER A 92 -5.76 1.66 -16.77
N GLU A 93 -6.19 2.83 -16.28
CA GLU A 93 -6.05 4.13 -16.92
C GLU A 93 -5.37 5.15 -16.01
N LEU A 94 -4.77 4.68 -14.91
CA LEU A 94 -4.16 5.56 -13.93
C LEU A 94 -2.87 6.20 -14.46
N GLU A 95 -2.84 7.52 -14.43
CA GLU A 95 -1.65 8.31 -14.74
C GLU A 95 -1.26 9.17 -13.53
N PRO A 96 0.03 9.49 -13.33
CA PRO A 96 0.49 10.31 -12.20
C PRO A 96 0.18 11.80 -12.42
N THR A 97 -1.10 12.10 -12.61
CA THR A 97 -1.60 13.44 -12.89
C THR A 97 -1.57 14.35 -11.66
N LEU A 98 -1.70 15.66 -11.90
CA LEU A 98 -1.88 16.63 -10.81
C LEU A 98 -3.17 16.38 -10.01
N ALA A 99 -4.21 15.84 -10.65
CA ALA A 99 -5.46 15.48 -9.98
C ALA A 99 -5.26 14.33 -8.99
N LEU A 100 -4.60 13.24 -9.41
CA LEU A 100 -4.26 12.11 -8.53
C LEU A 100 -3.35 12.55 -7.38
N ARG A 101 -2.29 13.34 -7.68
CA ARG A 101 -1.39 13.89 -6.67
C ARG A 101 -2.14 14.73 -5.63
N LYS A 102 -3.08 15.58 -6.08
CA LYS A 102 -3.91 16.40 -5.19
C LYS A 102 -4.79 15.54 -4.29
N ALA A 103 -5.44 14.52 -4.87
CA ALA A 103 -6.30 13.61 -4.12
C ALA A 103 -5.51 12.87 -3.02
N ILE A 104 -4.33 12.32 -3.34
CA ILE A 104 -3.46 11.67 -2.35
C ILE A 104 -2.97 12.68 -1.30
N ALA A 105 -2.55 13.89 -1.71
CA ALA A 105 -2.11 14.93 -0.78
C ALA A 105 -3.22 15.38 0.17
N ARG A 106 -4.48 15.38 -0.29
CA ARG A 106 -5.66 15.64 0.54
C ARG A 106 -5.78 14.60 1.66
N GLU A 107 -5.66 13.32 1.33
CA GLU A 107 -5.73 12.25 2.34
C GLU A 107 -4.51 12.28 3.30
N ILE A 108 -3.30 12.58 2.79
CA ILE A 108 -2.14 12.80 3.67
C ILE A 108 -2.40 13.94 4.67
N ARG A 109 -2.96 15.08 4.22
CA ARG A 109 -3.27 16.20 5.11
C ARG A 109 -4.41 15.90 6.07
N ARG A 110 -5.37 15.08 5.66
CA ARG A 110 -6.52 14.65 6.47
C ARG A 110 -6.10 13.70 7.58
N HIS A 111 -5.39 12.64 7.25
CA HIS A 111 -5.03 11.55 8.16
C HIS A 111 -3.69 11.77 8.88
N LYS A 112 -2.83 12.65 8.37
CA LYS A 112 -1.55 13.06 8.97
C LYS A 112 -0.64 11.88 9.34
N PRO A 113 -0.28 10.99 8.41
CA PRO A 113 0.55 9.82 8.68
C PRO A 113 2.00 10.21 8.98
N ASP A 114 2.62 9.52 9.94
CA ASP A 114 4.06 9.58 10.19
C ASP A 114 4.82 8.75 9.14
N ILE A 115 4.25 7.60 8.75
CA ILE A 115 4.78 6.67 7.75
C ILE A 115 3.83 6.63 6.56
N LEU A 116 4.37 6.73 5.34
CA LEU A 116 3.61 6.43 4.13
C LEU A 116 4.26 5.26 3.41
N ILE A 117 3.49 4.22 3.13
CA ILE A 117 3.90 3.05 2.35
C ILE A 117 3.27 3.17 0.96
N CYS A 118 4.04 2.96 -0.11
CA CYS A 118 3.52 3.03 -1.47
C CYS A 118 4.18 2.01 -2.41
N GLN A 119 3.56 1.82 -3.56
CA GLN A 119 4.10 0.99 -4.62
C GLN A 119 5.35 1.59 -5.25
N ASN A 120 6.15 0.73 -5.89
CA ASN A 120 7.35 1.14 -6.62
C ASN A 120 6.97 1.91 -7.91
N PRO A 121 7.43 3.16 -8.09
CA PRO A 121 7.14 3.94 -9.29
C PRO A 121 7.94 3.48 -10.52
N THR A 122 8.89 2.57 -10.33
CA THR A 122 9.82 2.18 -11.40
C THR A 122 9.54 0.77 -11.90
N ARG A 123 9.33 0.62 -13.20
CA ARG A 123 9.22 -0.68 -13.84
C ARG A 123 10.52 -1.47 -13.72
N SER A 124 10.44 -2.72 -13.26
CA SER A 124 11.57 -3.63 -13.30
C SER A 124 11.51 -4.47 -14.57
N LEU A 125 12.61 -4.51 -15.32
CA LEU A 125 12.80 -5.39 -16.48
C LEU A 125 13.59 -6.66 -16.13
N GLU A 126 13.92 -6.84 -14.84
CA GLU A 126 14.76 -7.96 -14.37
C GLU A 126 13.91 -9.14 -13.84
N ILE A 127 12.59 -8.92 -13.63
CA ILE A 127 11.70 -9.95 -13.09
C ILE A 127 11.09 -10.73 -14.25
N ALA A 128 11.52 -11.99 -14.39
CA ALA A 128 10.93 -12.88 -15.38
C ALA A 128 9.44 -13.16 -15.07
N GLY A 129 8.59 -13.07 -16.10
CA GLY A 129 7.17 -13.41 -15.98
C GLY A 129 6.26 -12.29 -15.44
N TYR A 130 6.80 -11.09 -15.15
CA TYR A 130 6.00 -9.95 -14.73
C TYR A 130 6.49 -8.63 -15.34
N VAL A 131 5.65 -8.01 -16.14
CA VAL A 131 5.98 -6.75 -16.83
C VAL A 131 5.78 -5.51 -15.95
N GLY A 132 5.04 -5.65 -14.85
CA GLY A 132 4.64 -4.54 -13.98
C GLY A 132 3.41 -3.79 -14.49
N HIS A 133 2.42 -3.60 -13.61
CA HIS A 133 1.20 -2.89 -13.94
C HIS A 133 1.46 -1.37 -14.04
N PRO A 134 1.00 -0.67 -15.09
CA PRO A 134 1.24 0.77 -15.21
C PRO A 134 0.62 1.56 -14.07
N ASP A 135 -0.56 1.17 -13.58
CA ASP A 135 -1.23 1.84 -12.46
C ASP A 135 -0.42 1.77 -11.16
N HIS A 136 0.32 0.66 -10.91
CA HIS A 136 1.20 0.57 -9.73
C HIS A 136 2.30 1.63 -9.78
N GLN A 137 2.86 1.86 -10.98
CA GLN A 137 3.90 2.88 -11.17
C GLN A 137 3.31 4.28 -11.01
N ALA A 138 2.13 4.51 -11.56
CA ALA A 138 1.42 5.79 -11.47
C ALA A 138 1.03 6.12 -10.02
N ALA A 139 0.49 5.15 -9.28
CA ALA A 139 0.16 5.29 -7.86
C ALA A 139 1.41 5.60 -7.02
N GLY A 140 2.51 4.85 -7.25
CA GLY A 140 3.78 5.07 -6.56
C GLY A 140 4.36 6.45 -6.82
N GLU A 141 4.43 6.88 -8.08
CA GLU A 141 4.94 8.22 -8.46
C GLU A 141 4.06 9.33 -7.89
N ALA A 142 2.74 9.20 -7.99
CA ALA A 142 1.82 10.19 -7.45
C ALA A 142 1.91 10.28 -5.91
N ALA A 143 2.08 9.13 -5.22
CA ALA A 143 2.26 9.10 -3.78
C ALA A 143 3.54 9.81 -3.33
N LEU A 144 4.69 9.53 -3.97
CA LEU A 144 5.96 10.21 -3.67
C LEU A 144 5.85 11.71 -3.91
N SER A 145 5.28 12.11 -5.05
CA SER A 145 5.05 13.51 -5.39
C SER A 145 4.03 14.19 -4.45
N ALA A 146 3.06 13.44 -3.92
CA ALA A 146 2.12 13.93 -2.91
C ALA A 146 2.81 14.17 -1.56
N VAL A 147 3.68 13.27 -1.12
CA VAL A 147 4.48 13.43 0.10
C VAL A 147 5.38 14.67 0.01
N TYR A 148 6.11 14.80 -1.11
CA TYR A 148 7.05 15.89 -1.32
C TYR A 148 6.98 16.43 -2.75
N PRO A 149 6.72 17.72 -2.91
CA PRO A 149 6.52 18.73 -1.86
C PRO A 149 5.04 18.96 -1.46
N THR A 150 4.09 18.28 -2.11
CA THR A 150 2.68 18.70 -2.21
C THR A 150 1.96 18.79 -0.85
N ALA A 151 2.01 17.73 -0.04
CA ALA A 151 1.28 17.71 1.24
C ALA A 151 1.89 18.64 2.29
N ARG A 152 3.19 18.90 2.21
CA ARG A 152 3.93 19.69 3.21
C ARG A 152 3.97 21.18 2.93
N ASP A 153 3.74 21.60 1.68
CA ASP A 153 3.78 23.00 1.30
C ASP A 153 2.41 23.66 1.41
N ARG A 154 2.35 24.76 2.16
CA ARG A 154 1.10 25.49 2.42
C ARG A 154 0.51 26.17 1.19
N LEU A 155 1.36 26.58 0.25
CA LEU A 155 0.94 27.31 -0.95
C LEU A 155 0.47 26.38 -2.07
N THR A 156 0.79 25.08 -1.95
CA THR A 156 0.30 24.07 -2.89
C THR A 156 -1.12 23.64 -2.52
N TYR A 157 -2.04 23.82 -3.44
CA TYR A 157 -3.48 23.56 -3.25
C TYR A 157 -4.08 24.30 -2.04
N PRO A 158 -4.18 25.65 -2.12
CA PRO A 158 -4.73 26.47 -1.02
C PRO A 158 -6.19 26.16 -0.69
N ASP A 159 -6.96 25.62 -1.64
CA ASP A 159 -8.31 25.14 -1.43
C ASP A 159 -8.40 24.02 -0.38
N LEU A 160 -7.36 23.18 -0.23
CA LEU A 160 -7.32 22.19 0.85
C LEU A 160 -7.26 22.85 2.24
N LEU A 161 -6.69 24.05 2.35
CA LEU A 161 -6.71 24.80 3.61
C LEU A 161 -8.12 25.30 3.94
N GLU A 162 -8.86 25.73 2.92
CA GLU A 162 -10.27 26.15 3.08
C GLU A 162 -11.15 25.00 3.52
N GLU A 163 -10.84 23.77 3.08
CA GLU A 163 -11.47 22.53 3.57
C GLU A 163 -11.02 22.11 4.98
N GLY A 164 -10.07 22.80 5.60
CA GLY A 164 -9.54 22.49 6.93
C GLY A 164 -8.34 21.53 6.93
N PHE A 165 -7.83 21.13 5.75
CA PHE A 165 -6.69 20.22 5.62
C PHE A 165 -5.37 21.00 5.52
N GLY A 166 -4.81 21.35 6.67
CA GLY A 166 -3.52 22.03 6.77
C GLY A 166 -2.35 21.14 6.33
N PRO A 167 -1.19 21.75 5.99
CA PRO A 167 0.00 21.02 5.57
C PRO A 167 0.42 19.95 6.58
N HIS A 168 0.95 18.84 6.06
CA HIS A 168 1.50 17.78 6.87
C HIS A 168 2.84 17.27 6.30
N LYS A 169 3.76 16.93 7.21
CA LYS A 169 5.08 16.38 6.88
C LYS A 169 5.12 14.90 7.28
N VAL A 170 5.01 14.02 6.29
CA VAL A 170 5.32 12.59 6.46
C VAL A 170 6.79 12.46 6.88
N ARG A 171 7.09 11.60 7.84
CA ARG A 171 8.44 11.44 8.38
C ARG A 171 9.22 10.31 7.70
N GLU A 172 8.54 9.25 7.34
CA GLU A 172 9.13 8.14 6.59
C GLU A 172 8.29 7.75 5.40
N VAL A 173 8.95 7.39 4.31
CA VAL A 173 8.32 6.80 3.14
C VAL A 173 8.93 5.44 2.90
N TRP A 174 8.09 4.41 2.84
CA TRP A 174 8.47 3.03 2.56
C TRP A 174 7.95 2.64 1.18
N VAL A 175 8.85 2.51 0.21
CA VAL A 175 8.51 2.07 -1.14
C VAL A 175 8.61 0.55 -1.18
N MET A 176 7.53 -0.14 -1.53
CA MET A 176 7.49 -1.61 -1.67
C MET A 176 8.47 -2.06 -2.74
N LEU A 177 9.40 -2.95 -2.38
CA LEU A 177 10.40 -3.50 -3.29
C LEU A 177 10.59 -5.00 -3.07
N GLY A 178 11.10 -5.66 -4.11
CA GLY A 178 11.63 -7.01 -3.94
C GLY A 178 12.92 -7.03 -3.10
N PRO A 179 13.26 -8.20 -2.54
CA PRO A 179 14.41 -8.34 -1.64
C PRO A 179 15.76 -8.03 -2.26
N GLU A 180 15.85 -7.99 -3.61
CA GLU A 180 17.07 -7.65 -4.35
C GLU A 180 17.38 -6.15 -4.30
N ARG A 181 16.37 -5.31 -4.15
CA ARG A 181 16.45 -3.85 -4.28
C ARG A 181 16.10 -3.11 -2.99
N GLY A 182 15.50 -3.80 -2.03
CA GLY A 182 15.17 -3.24 -0.71
C GLY A 182 16.43 -3.01 0.13
N ASP A 183 16.44 -1.96 0.92
CA ASP A 183 17.49 -1.66 1.91
C ASP A 183 16.98 -1.75 3.36
N PHE A 184 15.69 -1.98 3.51
CA PHE A 184 15.01 -2.20 4.77
C PHE A 184 14.18 -3.49 4.69
N PHE A 185 14.29 -4.33 5.70
CA PHE A 185 13.57 -5.60 5.81
C PHE A 185 12.79 -5.59 7.11
N ASN A 186 11.47 -5.53 7.00
CA ASN A 186 10.59 -5.59 8.16
C ASN A 186 10.34 -7.05 8.52
N GLU A 187 10.86 -7.48 9.67
CA GLU A 187 10.64 -8.82 10.21
C GLU A 187 9.18 -9.00 10.60
N LEU A 188 8.62 -10.15 10.23
CA LEU A 188 7.24 -10.52 10.48
C LEU A 188 7.18 -11.73 11.41
N GLU A 189 6.30 -11.66 12.40
CA GLU A 189 5.97 -12.79 13.24
C GLU A 189 4.91 -13.70 12.60
N GLU A 190 4.70 -14.87 13.18
CA GLU A 190 3.70 -15.82 12.71
C GLU A 190 2.27 -15.25 12.77
N GLU A 191 2.00 -14.38 13.75
CA GLU A 191 0.72 -13.71 13.87
C GLU A 191 0.49 -12.70 12.74
N ASP A 192 1.51 -11.92 12.37
CA ASP A 192 1.46 -10.97 11.26
C ASP A 192 1.19 -11.71 9.95
N MET A 193 1.87 -12.85 9.74
CA MET A 193 1.65 -13.71 8.57
C MET A 193 0.25 -14.28 8.49
N LYS A 194 -0.32 -14.73 9.61
CA LYS A 194 -1.71 -15.23 9.65
C LYS A 194 -2.71 -14.17 9.25
N LYS A 195 -2.56 -12.95 9.77
CA LYS A 195 -3.42 -11.81 9.41
C LYS A 195 -3.26 -11.42 7.94
N ALA A 196 -2.02 -11.36 7.43
CA ALA A 196 -1.75 -11.05 6.03
C ALA A 196 -2.40 -12.04 5.07
N VAL A 197 -2.28 -13.36 5.36
CA VAL A 197 -2.93 -14.41 4.57
C VAL A 197 -4.44 -14.32 4.64
N ALA A 198 -5.00 -14.08 5.82
CA ALA A 198 -6.45 -13.97 5.99
C ALA A 198 -7.01 -12.74 5.26
N ALA A 199 -6.29 -11.61 5.29
CA ALA A 199 -6.68 -10.41 4.57
C ALA A 199 -6.66 -10.62 3.05
N LEU A 200 -5.59 -11.24 2.51
CA LEU A 200 -5.53 -11.54 1.08
C LEU A 200 -6.67 -12.49 0.64
N LYS A 201 -7.04 -13.45 1.46
CA LYS A 201 -8.17 -14.36 1.18
C LYS A 201 -9.53 -13.67 1.18
N SER A 202 -9.66 -12.45 1.68
CA SER A 202 -10.89 -11.67 1.58
C SER A 202 -11.19 -11.18 0.16
N HIS A 203 -10.20 -11.22 -0.74
CA HIS A 203 -10.34 -10.82 -2.15
C HIS A 203 -10.75 -12.02 -3.01
N GLU A 204 -11.92 -12.60 -2.75
CA GLU A 204 -12.39 -13.84 -3.38
C GLU A 204 -12.54 -13.69 -4.90
N SER A 205 -12.89 -12.50 -5.40
CA SER A 205 -13.02 -12.24 -6.83
C SER A 205 -11.69 -12.32 -7.59
N GLN A 206 -10.56 -12.08 -6.91
CA GLN A 206 -9.22 -12.00 -7.51
C GLN A 206 -8.31 -13.15 -7.09
N VAL A 207 -8.54 -13.74 -5.93
CA VAL A 207 -7.66 -14.73 -5.29
C VAL A 207 -8.34 -16.09 -5.22
N GLN A 208 -8.42 -16.76 -6.38
CA GLN A 208 -9.17 -18.03 -6.52
C GLN A 208 -8.31 -19.29 -6.44
N TYR A 209 -7.02 -19.17 -6.08
CA TYR A 209 -6.12 -20.34 -6.00
C TYR A 209 -5.97 -20.82 -4.55
N PRO A 210 -6.06 -22.13 -4.30
CA PRO A 210 -6.09 -22.69 -2.95
C PRO A 210 -4.75 -22.54 -2.20
N GLU A 211 -3.62 -22.36 -2.91
CA GLU A 211 -2.28 -22.32 -2.33
C GLU A 211 -1.86 -20.92 -1.82
N VAL A 212 -2.79 -19.99 -1.64
CA VAL A 212 -2.51 -18.60 -1.17
C VAL A 212 -1.58 -18.57 0.04
N ASP A 213 -1.91 -19.34 1.09
CA ASP A 213 -1.12 -19.38 2.31
C ASP A 213 0.32 -19.85 2.03
N ALA A 214 0.48 -20.98 1.33
CA ALA A 214 1.78 -21.53 1.01
C ALA A 214 2.64 -20.56 0.18
N ARG A 215 2.04 -19.92 -0.83
CA ARG A 215 2.74 -18.95 -1.70
C ARG A 215 3.17 -17.69 -0.94
N MET A 216 2.29 -17.13 -0.12
CA MET A 216 2.65 -15.96 0.69
C MET A 216 3.78 -16.27 1.67
N ARG A 217 3.71 -17.44 2.35
CA ARG A 217 4.76 -17.88 3.27
C ARG A 217 6.08 -18.14 2.57
N GLU A 218 6.04 -18.80 1.42
CA GLU A 218 7.23 -19.04 0.61
C GLU A 218 7.89 -17.71 0.18
N TRP A 219 7.10 -16.78 -0.33
CA TRP A 219 7.59 -15.49 -0.81
C TRP A 219 8.23 -14.68 0.31
N ARG A 220 7.52 -14.49 1.43
CA ARG A 220 8.05 -13.74 2.57
C ARG A 220 9.17 -14.49 3.30
N GLY A 221 9.14 -15.82 3.27
CA GLY A 221 10.24 -16.66 3.76
C GLY A 221 11.53 -16.49 2.97
N ARG A 222 11.45 -16.43 1.63
CA ARG A 222 12.62 -16.13 0.78
C ARG A 222 13.18 -14.73 1.08
N THR A 223 12.30 -13.75 1.28
CA THR A 223 12.70 -12.40 1.64
C THR A 223 13.40 -12.39 3.01
N GLY A 224 12.83 -13.03 4.01
CA GLY A 224 13.39 -13.11 5.36
C GLY A 224 14.74 -13.83 5.40
N ALA A 225 14.89 -14.93 4.65
CA ALA A 225 16.13 -15.72 4.61
C ALA A 225 17.36 -14.90 4.17
N ARG A 226 17.17 -13.82 3.40
CA ARG A 226 18.30 -12.94 2.98
C ARG A 226 18.94 -12.18 4.15
N VAL A 227 18.21 -12.00 5.23
CA VAL A 227 18.61 -11.20 6.39
C VAL A 227 18.57 -11.98 7.70
N GLY A 228 18.29 -13.29 7.64
CA GLY A 228 18.26 -14.16 8.82
C GLY A 228 16.92 -14.18 9.57
N PHE A 229 15.84 -13.66 8.98
CA PHE A 229 14.49 -13.71 9.52
C PHE A 229 13.70 -14.89 8.96
N LYS A 230 12.70 -15.36 9.72
CA LYS A 230 11.78 -16.39 9.25
C LYS A 230 10.90 -15.87 8.10
N PHE A 231 10.34 -14.68 8.27
CA PHE A 231 9.55 -13.97 7.28
C PHE A 231 9.92 -12.49 7.30
N ALA A 232 9.90 -11.85 6.14
CA ALA A 232 10.07 -10.41 6.02
C ALA A 232 9.38 -9.85 4.78
N GLU A 233 9.09 -8.56 4.82
CA GLU A 233 8.78 -7.73 3.65
C GLU A 233 9.91 -6.72 3.45
N ALA A 234 10.18 -6.37 2.19
CA ALA A 234 11.32 -5.53 1.83
C ALA A 234 10.86 -4.19 1.23
N PHE A 235 11.54 -3.13 1.64
CA PHE A 235 11.22 -1.76 1.23
C PHE A 235 12.50 -0.97 0.92
N LYS A 236 12.34 0.10 0.17
CA LYS A 236 13.26 1.23 0.19
C LYS A 236 12.70 2.28 1.14
N VAL A 237 13.47 2.66 2.15
CA VAL A 237 13.02 3.64 3.14
C VAL A 237 13.72 4.98 2.95
N PHE A 238 12.92 6.05 2.98
CA PHE A 238 13.38 7.43 3.02
C PHE A 238 12.95 8.05 4.35
N THR A 239 13.91 8.56 5.13
CA THR A 239 13.63 9.37 6.33
C THR A 239 13.65 10.84 5.92
N LEU A 240 12.54 11.54 6.15
CA LEU A 240 12.33 12.93 5.75
C LEU A 240 12.40 13.84 6.99
N GLY A 241 13.14 14.93 6.88
CA GLY A 241 13.27 15.95 7.93
C GLY A 241 12.11 16.93 8.01
#